data_8e5f0b9b0f1724dd9d33732edcfdb727
#
_entry.id   8e5f0b9b0f1724dd9d33732edcfdb727
#
_cell.length_a   1.000
_cell.length_b   1.000
_cell.length_c   1.000
_cell.angle_alpha   90.00
_cell.angle_beta   90.00
_cell.angle_gamma   90.00
#
_symmetry.space_group_name_H-M   'P 1'
#
loop_
_entity.id
_entity.type
_entity.pdbx_description
1 polymer ?
#
loop_
_entity_poly.entity_id
_entity_poly.type
_entity_poly.pdbx_seq_one_letter_code
_entity_poly.pdbx_strand_id
1 'polypeptide(L)'
;AAELKERLENMGADVDGIWAATFHSACVRILRQDIEELGMGYKSNFTIYDTDDQLKVIKTVMKEHNISDKAVTPKAVQNLISRSKDKLITPDKFSTKGKNGSDDYQLSTAKTIYTDYQARLEAANALDFDDIIMLTVKLFAHCPDVLSHWQNRFKYIMVDEYQDTNAAQYKLV
;
A
#
# COMPACT_ATOMS: atom_id res chain seq x y z
N ALA A 1 -8.84 2.91 17.36
CA ALA A 1 -9.69 1.72 17.20
C ALA A 1 -10.23 1.23 18.56
N ALA A 2 -9.36 0.93 19.55
CA ALA A 2 -9.80 0.50 20.90
C ALA A 2 -10.65 1.58 21.56
N GLU A 3 -10.20 2.84 21.57
CA GLU A 3 -10.91 3.98 22.13
C GLU A 3 -12.29 4.21 21.49
N LEU A 4 -12.41 4.02 20.17
CA LEU A 4 -13.70 4.13 19.47
C LEU A 4 -14.67 3.06 19.96
N LYS A 5 -14.20 1.82 20.12
CA LYS A 5 -15.02 0.72 20.63
C LYS A 5 -15.49 0.99 22.06
N GLU A 6 -14.59 1.43 22.93
CA GLU A 6 -14.89 1.81 24.31
C GLU A 6 -15.93 2.96 24.39
N ARG A 7 -15.81 3.96 23.52
CA ARG A 7 -16.80 5.07 23.46
C ARG A 7 -18.18 4.58 23.03
N LEU A 8 -18.24 3.69 22.05
CA LEU A 8 -19.50 3.08 21.60
C LEU A 8 -20.14 2.26 22.72
N GLU A 9 -19.37 1.44 23.44
CA GLU A 9 -19.83 0.66 24.59
C GLU A 9 -20.39 1.58 25.69
N ASN A 10 -19.68 2.67 26.01
CA ASN A 10 -20.10 3.67 27.00
C ASN A 10 -21.40 4.39 26.59
N MET A 11 -21.70 4.45 25.29
CA MET A 11 -22.96 4.99 24.77
C MET A 11 -24.10 3.94 24.74
N GLY A 12 -23.85 2.72 25.20
CA GLY A 12 -24.83 1.64 25.23
C GLY A 12 -25.01 0.91 23.90
N ALA A 13 -24.08 1.09 22.93
CA ALA A 13 -24.13 0.37 21.69
C ALA A 13 -23.61 -1.06 21.86
N ASP A 14 -24.27 -2.02 21.21
CA ASP A 14 -23.74 -3.36 21.08
C ASP A 14 -22.57 -3.34 20.08
N VAL A 15 -21.37 -3.63 20.58
CA VAL A 15 -20.13 -3.62 19.79
C VAL A 15 -19.66 -5.01 19.38
N ASP A 16 -20.42 -6.05 19.70
CA ASP A 16 -20.13 -7.41 19.29
C ASP A 16 -20.22 -7.51 17.76
N GLY A 17 -19.12 -7.97 17.16
CA GLY A 17 -19.01 -8.07 15.70
C GLY A 17 -18.59 -6.80 14.97
N ILE A 18 -18.47 -5.64 15.65
CA ILE A 18 -17.96 -4.41 15.03
C ILE A 18 -16.45 -4.52 14.80
N TRP A 19 -16.02 -4.28 13.55
CA TRP A 19 -14.62 -4.10 13.19
C TRP A 19 -14.19 -2.64 13.39
N ALA A 20 -13.82 -2.27 14.60
CA ALA A 20 -13.15 -0.99 14.85
C ALA A 20 -11.66 -1.15 14.53
N ALA A 21 -11.21 -0.62 13.40
CA ALA A 21 -9.85 -0.82 12.89
C ALA A 21 -9.38 0.40 12.10
N THR A 22 -8.06 0.60 11.98
CA THR A 22 -7.51 1.52 10.99
C THR A 22 -7.62 0.90 9.59
N PHE A 23 -7.56 1.70 8.53
CA PHE A 23 -7.50 1.19 7.16
C PHE A 23 -6.45 0.09 6.99
N HIS A 24 -5.22 0.34 7.46
CA HIS A 24 -4.13 -0.64 7.37
C HIS A 24 -4.45 -1.94 8.10
N SER A 25 -4.93 -1.89 9.34
CA SER A 25 -5.23 -3.12 10.08
C SER A 25 -6.39 -3.91 9.50
N ALA A 26 -7.40 -3.25 8.92
CA ALA A 26 -8.45 -3.92 8.19
C ALA A 26 -7.92 -4.58 6.91
N CYS A 27 -7.14 -3.85 6.12
CA CYS A 27 -6.52 -4.36 4.89
C CYS A 27 -5.56 -5.52 5.14
N VAL A 28 -4.74 -5.46 6.22
CA VAL A 28 -3.87 -6.60 6.60
C VAL A 28 -4.70 -7.86 6.85
N ARG A 29 -5.83 -7.76 7.54
CA ARG A 29 -6.69 -8.94 7.79
C ARG A 29 -7.27 -9.50 6.50
N ILE A 30 -7.72 -8.61 5.58
CA ILE A 30 -8.23 -9.00 4.27
C ILE A 30 -7.12 -9.70 3.47
N LEU A 31 -5.94 -9.10 3.38
CA LEU A 31 -4.81 -9.67 2.64
C LEU A 31 -4.30 -10.99 3.26
N ARG A 32 -4.31 -11.13 4.58
CA ARG A 32 -3.97 -12.40 5.24
C ARG A 32 -4.91 -13.54 4.85
N GLN A 33 -6.14 -13.23 4.49
CA GLN A 33 -7.11 -14.22 4.05
C GLN A 33 -7.04 -14.49 2.54
N ASP A 34 -6.95 -13.44 1.73
CA ASP A 34 -7.29 -13.55 0.30
C ASP A 34 -6.17 -13.10 -0.65
N ILE A 35 -4.96 -12.71 -0.18
CA ILE A 35 -3.90 -12.17 -1.05
C ILE A 35 -3.47 -13.14 -2.16
N GLU A 36 -3.57 -14.44 -1.93
CA GLU A 36 -3.18 -15.47 -2.90
C GLU A 36 -4.08 -15.46 -4.14
N GLU A 37 -5.33 -14.98 -4.01
CA GLU A 37 -6.27 -14.83 -5.13
C GLU A 37 -5.81 -13.79 -6.17
N LEU A 38 -4.87 -12.88 -5.80
CA LEU A 38 -4.25 -11.97 -6.76
C LEU A 38 -3.40 -12.66 -7.83
N GLY A 39 -2.94 -13.90 -7.58
CA GLY A 39 -2.07 -14.62 -8.51
C GLY A 39 -0.69 -14.00 -8.73
N MET A 40 -0.24 -13.09 -7.85
CA MET A 40 1.04 -12.38 -7.93
C MET A 40 2.19 -13.11 -7.22
N GLY A 41 1.96 -14.29 -6.67
CA GLY A 41 2.96 -15.06 -5.94
C GLY A 41 3.08 -14.73 -4.45
N TYR A 42 2.38 -13.72 -3.95
CA TYR A 42 2.30 -13.45 -2.53
C TYR A 42 1.62 -14.58 -1.76
N LYS A 43 2.09 -14.79 -0.53
CA LYS A 43 1.52 -15.76 0.41
C LYS A 43 0.93 -15.04 1.61
N SER A 44 -0.06 -15.66 2.24
CA SER A 44 -0.78 -15.12 3.41
C SER A 44 0.14 -14.81 4.60
N ASN A 45 1.30 -15.44 4.71
CA ASN A 45 2.30 -15.22 5.75
C ASN A 45 3.32 -14.12 5.42
N PHE A 46 2.98 -13.16 4.55
CA PHE A 46 3.85 -12.06 4.16
C PHE A 46 4.40 -11.27 5.36
N THR A 47 5.60 -10.71 5.19
CA THR A 47 6.22 -9.78 6.16
C THR A 47 5.84 -8.35 5.83
N ILE A 48 5.71 -7.49 6.84
CA ILE A 48 5.48 -6.05 6.65
C ILE A 48 6.79 -5.32 6.93
N TYR A 49 7.32 -4.63 5.92
CA TYR A 49 8.52 -3.81 6.01
C TYR A 49 8.18 -2.42 6.54
N ASP A 50 8.90 -2.00 7.56
CA ASP A 50 8.82 -0.64 8.07
C ASP A 50 9.64 0.35 7.20
N THR A 51 9.66 1.61 7.62
CA THR A 51 10.37 2.69 6.92
C THR A 51 11.87 2.42 6.79
N ASP A 52 12.49 1.82 7.82
CA ASP A 52 13.93 1.53 7.82
C ASP A 52 14.24 0.34 6.91
N ASP A 53 13.40 -0.69 6.89
CA ASP A 53 13.54 -1.83 5.98
C ASP A 53 13.38 -1.39 4.52
N GLN A 54 12.40 -0.55 4.23
CA GLN A 54 12.25 0.07 2.90
C GLN A 54 13.51 0.80 2.46
N LEU A 55 14.08 1.65 3.34
CA LEU A 55 15.31 2.40 3.05
C LEU A 55 16.51 1.48 2.81
N LYS A 56 16.64 0.37 3.54
CA LYS A 56 17.69 -0.63 3.32
C LYS A 56 17.58 -1.24 1.92
N VAL A 57 16.37 -1.64 1.51
CA VAL A 57 16.13 -2.18 0.17
C VAL A 57 16.46 -1.14 -0.89
N ILE A 58 15.97 0.09 -0.77
CA ILE A 58 16.24 1.19 -1.72
C ILE A 58 17.75 1.44 -1.86
N LYS A 59 18.49 1.53 -0.75
CA LYS A 59 19.95 1.71 -0.77
C LYS A 59 20.66 0.56 -1.46
N THR A 60 20.23 -0.67 -1.24
CA THR A 60 20.78 -1.85 -1.90
C THR A 60 20.56 -1.80 -3.40
N VAL A 61 19.34 -1.48 -3.84
CA VAL A 61 19.01 -1.29 -5.26
C VAL A 61 19.86 -0.19 -5.88
N MET A 62 19.96 0.97 -5.23
CA MET A 62 20.78 2.09 -5.73
C MET A 62 22.27 1.71 -5.88
N LYS A 63 22.82 0.97 -4.91
CA LYS A 63 24.20 0.49 -4.95
C LYS A 63 24.43 -0.46 -6.13
N GLU A 64 23.54 -1.40 -6.36
CA GLU A 64 23.67 -2.38 -7.44
C GLU A 64 23.52 -1.76 -8.83
N HIS A 65 22.69 -0.73 -8.96
CA HIS A 65 22.56 0.05 -10.20
C HIS A 65 23.61 1.16 -10.34
N ASN A 66 24.58 1.27 -9.42
CA ASN A 66 25.61 2.32 -9.39
C ASN A 66 25.01 3.75 -9.39
N ILE A 67 23.86 3.92 -8.74
CA ILE A 67 23.18 5.21 -8.61
C ILE A 67 23.74 5.95 -7.39
N SER A 68 24.32 7.13 -7.63
CA SER A 68 24.88 7.96 -6.56
C SER A 68 23.78 8.70 -5.78
N ASP A 69 23.93 8.77 -4.45
CA ASP A 69 23.08 9.58 -3.56
C ASP A 69 23.07 11.08 -3.92
N LYS A 70 24.08 11.55 -4.69
CA LYS A 70 24.12 12.92 -5.22
C LYS A 70 23.12 13.14 -6.35
N ALA A 71 22.80 12.10 -7.10
CA ALA A 71 21.82 12.17 -8.19
C ALA A 71 20.40 12.15 -7.66
N VAL A 72 20.11 11.19 -6.76
CA VAL A 72 18.80 11.04 -6.12
C VAL A 72 19.02 10.46 -4.71
N THR A 73 18.48 11.08 -3.68
CA THR A 73 18.63 10.54 -2.31
C THR A 73 17.68 9.37 -2.04
N PRO A 74 18.09 8.36 -1.25
CA PRO A 74 17.22 7.23 -0.90
C PRO A 74 15.89 7.67 -0.29
N LYS A 75 15.90 8.72 0.54
CA LYS A 75 14.68 9.26 1.17
C LYS A 75 13.74 9.94 0.16
N ALA A 76 14.29 10.63 -0.83
CA ALA A 76 13.49 11.23 -1.90
C ALA A 76 12.80 10.14 -2.74
N VAL A 77 13.52 9.06 -3.06
CA VAL A 77 12.94 7.90 -3.76
C VAL A 77 11.84 7.25 -2.92
N GLN A 78 12.09 7.00 -1.64
CA GLN A 78 11.09 6.42 -0.73
C GLN A 78 9.80 7.26 -0.71
N ASN A 79 9.92 8.57 -0.55
CA ASN A 79 8.77 9.48 -0.55
C ASN A 79 8.04 9.49 -1.91
N LEU A 80 8.77 9.34 -3.00
CA LEU A 80 8.20 9.30 -4.34
C LEU A 80 7.45 7.99 -4.59
N ILE A 81 7.99 6.86 -4.15
CA ILE A 81 7.32 5.55 -4.19
C ILE A 81 6.02 5.61 -3.37
N SER A 82 6.09 6.09 -2.12
CA SER A 82 4.93 6.21 -1.24
C SER A 82 3.82 7.05 -1.88
N ARG A 83 4.13 8.25 -2.39
CA ARG A 83 3.16 9.10 -3.09
C ARG A 83 2.59 8.46 -4.36
N SER A 84 3.36 7.60 -5.03
CA SER A 84 2.88 6.87 -6.20
C SER A 84 1.88 5.80 -5.80
N LYS A 85 2.19 5.04 -4.76
CA LYS A 85 1.30 4.01 -4.21
C LYS A 85 0.00 4.60 -3.66
N ASP A 86 0.05 5.74 -2.98
CA ASP A 86 -1.13 6.49 -2.53
C ASP A 86 -2.10 6.85 -3.67
N LYS A 87 -1.55 7.02 -4.88
CA LYS A 87 -2.30 7.29 -6.11
C LYS A 87 -2.57 6.05 -6.94
N LEU A 88 -2.29 4.86 -6.42
CA LEU A 88 -2.40 3.57 -7.11
C LEU A 88 -1.54 3.49 -8.39
N ILE A 89 -0.41 4.21 -8.42
CA ILE A 89 0.53 4.19 -9.54
C ILE A 89 1.58 3.11 -9.30
N THR A 90 1.52 2.04 -10.07
CA THR A 90 2.47 0.93 -10.09
C THR A 90 3.77 1.34 -10.83
N PRO A 91 4.89 0.61 -10.68
CA PRO A 91 6.14 0.92 -11.38
C PRO A 91 5.99 1.01 -12.91
N ASP A 92 5.15 0.17 -13.51
CA ASP A 92 4.87 0.17 -14.96
C ASP A 92 4.14 1.44 -15.40
N LYS A 93 3.24 1.97 -14.58
CA LYS A 93 2.46 3.20 -14.82
C LYS A 93 3.17 4.48 -14.40
N PHE A 94 4.33 4.36 -13.75
CA PHE A 94 5.08 5.50 -13.28
C PHE A 94 5.64 6.32 -14.46
N SER A 95 5.27 7.62 -14.52
CA SER A 95 5.71 8.52 -15.59
C SER A 95 7.13 9.04 -15.34
N THR A 96 7.96 9.00 -16.37
CA THR A 96 9.30 9.60 -16.37
C THR A 96 9.33 11.01 -16.91
N LYS A 97 8.18 11.55 -17.32
CA LYS A 97 8.08 12.88 -17.91
C LYS A 97 8.03 13.98 -16.85
N GLY A 98 8.91 14.95 -16.98
CA GLY A 98 8.91 16.16 -16.17
C GLY A 98 7.76 17.10 -16.53
N LYS A 99 7.69 18.23 -15.82
CA LYS A 99 6.63 19.25 -16.01
C LYS A 99 6.55 19.83 -17.42
N ASN A 100 7.65 19.81 -18.15
CA ASN A 100 7.76 20.27 -19.54
C ASN A 100 7.46 19.19 -20.58
N GLY A 101 7.08 17.99 -20.15
CA GLY A 101 6.76 16.84 -21.02
C GLY A 101 7.96 16.10 -21.59
N SER A 102 9.20 16.55 -21.34
CA SER A 102 10.42 15.81 -21.68
C SER A 102 10.77 14.77 -20.62
N ASP A 103 11.59 13.79 -21.00
CA ASP A 103 12.09 12.81 -20.04
C ASP A 103 12.98 13.47 -19.00
N ASP A 104 12.73 13.15 -17.75
CA ASP A 104 13.46 13.63 -16.58
C ASP A 104 14.37 12.52 -16.06
N TYR A 105 15.66 12.80 -15.98
CA TYR A 105 16.66 11.83 -15.54
C TYR A 105 16.39 11.33 -14.11
N GLN A 106 15.97 12.22 -13.20
CA GLN A 106 15.69 11.83 -11.82
C GLN A 106 14.45 10.94 -11.73
N LEU A 107 13.40 11.25 -12.52
CA LEU A 107 12.19 10.41 -12.59
C LEU A 107 12.48 9.06 -13.25
N SER A 108 13.30 9.03 -14.30
CA SER A 108 13.73 7.78 -14.94
C SER A 108 14.54 6.90 -13.99
N THR A 109 15.47 7.50 -13.24
CA THR A 109 16.22 6.82 -12.19
C THR A 109 15.32 6.30 -11.08
N ALA A 110 14.38 7.13 -10.61
CA ALA A 110 13.42 6.73 -9.60
C ALA A 110 12.52 5.59 -10.07
N LYS A 111 12.11 5.57 -11.34
CA LYS A 111 11.36 4.46 -11.94
C LYS A 111 12.15 3.15 -11.90
N THR A 112 13.42 3.18 -12.27
CA THR A 112 14.30 2.01 -12.22
C THR A 112 14.39 1.46 -10.80
N ILE A 113 14.60 2.35 -9.81
CA ILE A 113 14.67 1.96 -8.40
C ILE A 113 13.31 1.41 -7.94
N TYR A 114 12.21 2.06 -8.28
CA TYR A 114 10.87 1.61 -7.89
C TYR A 114 10.55 0.22 -8.45
N THR A 115 10.91 -0.04 -9.70
CA THR A 115 10.69 -1.34 -10.35
C THR A 115 11.45 -2.46 -9.64
N ASP A 116 12.76 -2.27 -9.39
CA ASP A 116 13.57 -3.29 -8.70
C ASP A 116 13.19 -3.43 -7.20
N TYR A 117 12.89 -2.31 -6.54
CA TYR A 117 12.38 -2.30 -5.17
C TYR A 117 11.13 -3.17 -5.03
N GLN A 118 10.13 -2.96 -5.89
CA GLN A 118 8.88 -3.73 -5.83
C GLN A 118 9.11 -5.21 -6.13
N ALA A 119 9.94 -5.52 -7.13
CA ALA A 119 10.29 -6.90 -7.46
C ALA A 119 10.96 -7.63 -6.27
N ARG A 120 11.79 -6.93 -5.49
CA ARG A 120 12.42 -7.50 -4.28
C ARG A 120 11.43 -7.74 -3.17
N LEU A 121 10.50 -6.84 -2.95
CA LEU A 121 9.43 -7.06 -1.97
C LEU A 121 8.61 -8.30 -2.35
N GLU A 122 8.20 -8.42 -3.62
CA GLU A 122 7.46 -9.58 -4.13
C GLU A 122 8.26 -10.88 -3.94
N ALA A 123 9.54 -10.90 -4.32
CA ALA A 123 10.40 -12.06 -4.15
C ALA A 123 10.62 -12.45 -2.69
N ALA A 124 10.63 -11.50 -1.77
CA ALA A 124 10.76 -11.72 -0.34
C ALA A 124 9.41 -12.04 0.35
N ASN A 125 8.31 -12.10 -0.36
CA ASN A 125 6.97 -12.16 0.20
C ASN A 125 6.77 -11.08 1.27
N ALA A 126 7.12 -9.83 0.93
CA ALA A 126 7.05 -8.68 1.82
C ALA A 126 6.18 -7.58 1.22
N LEU A 127 5.49 -6.85 2.08
CA LEU A 127 4.70 -5.67 1.74
C LEU A 127 5.25 -4.49 2.54
N ASP A 128 5.31 -3.31 1.95
CA ASP A 128 5.44 -2.09 2.73
C ASP A 128 4.06 -1.56 3.18
N PHE A 129 4.05 -0.46 3.95
CA PHE A 129 2.81 0.11 4.47
C PHE A 129 1.84 0.54 3.36
N ASP A 130 2.37 1.09 2.26
CA ASP A 130 1.56 1.59 1.15
C ASP A 130 1.01 0.42 0.31
N ASP A 131 1.76 -0.70 0.20
CA ASP A 131 1.32 -1.93 -0.45
C ASP A 131 0.06 -2.51 0.21
N ILE A 132 -0.06 -2.40 1.52
CA ILE A 132 -1.21 -2.95 2.26
C ILE A 132 -2.53 -2.40 1.71
N ILE A 133 -2.62 -1.08 1.52
CA ILE A 133 -3.81 -0.44 0.96
C ILE A 133 -3.91 -0.73 -0.54
N MET A 134 -2.82 -0.52 -1.28
CA MET A 134 -2.79 -0.64 -2.74
C MET A 134 -3.14 -2.04 -3.22
N LEU A 135 -2.61 -3.09 -2.59
CA LEU A 135 -2.90 -4.48 -2.95
C LEU A 135 -4.32 -4.90 -2.55
N THR A 136 -4.88 -4.35 -1.47
CA THR A 136 -6.29 -4.59 -1.14
C THR A 136 -7.21 -3.97 -2.21
N VAL A 137 -6.94 -2.75 -2.66
CA VAL A 137 -7.68 -2.14 -3.79
C VAL A 137 -7.54 -2.98 -5.05
N LYS A 138 -6.33 -3.46 -5.34
CA LYS A 138 -6.07 -4.32 -6.50
C LYS A 138 -6.80 -5.66 -6.39
N LEU A 139 -6.81 -6.27 -5.21
CA LEU A 139 -7.53 -7.51 -4.93
C LEU A 139 -9.02 -7.36 -5.23
N PHE A 140 -9.65 -6.31 -4.72
CA PHE A 140 -11.07 -6.06 -4.96
C PHE A 140 -11.40 -5.72 -6.41
N ALA A 141 -10.48 -5.08 -7.12
CA ALA A 141 -10.65 -4.75 -8.54
C ALA A 141 -10.52 -5.97 -9.47
N HIS A 142 -9.72 -6.97 -9.09
CA HIS A 142 -9.41 -8.12 -9.97
C HIS A 142 -10.14 -9.41 -9.55
N CYS A 143 -10.62 -9.49 -8.29
CA CYS A 143 -11.26 -10.68 -7.73
C CYS A 143 -12.69 -10.34 -7.25
N PRO A 144 -13.69 -10.33 -8.16
CA PRO A 144 -15.07 -9.94 -7.83
C PRO A 144 -15.71 -10.79 -6.74
N ASP A 145 -15.35 -12.07 -6.65
CA ASP A 145 -15.89 -12.98 -5.63
C ASP A 145 -15.37 -12.58 -4.23
N VAL A 146 -14.08 -12.20 -4.13
CA VAL A 146 -13.50 -11.68 -2.90
C VAL A 146 -14.18 -10.38 -2.49
N LEU A 147 -14.36 -9.46 -3.44
CA LEU A 147 -15.09 -8.21 -3.18
C LEU A 147 -16.51 -8.48 -2.68
N SER A 148 -17.25 -9.36 -3.35
CA SER A 148 -18.62 -9.73 -2.97
C SER A 148 -18.68 -10.35 -1.57
N HIS A 149 -17.70 -11.18 -1.21
CA HIS A 149 -17.59 -11.75 0.13
C HIS A 149 -17.48 -10.64 1.19
N TRP A 150 -16.57 -9.69 1.01
CA TRP A 150 -16.34 -8.61 1.96
C TRP A 150 -17.49 -7.59 2.00
N GLN A 151 -18.13 -7.27 0.86
CA GLN A 151 -19.32 -6.44 0.79
C GLN A 151 -20.52 -7.09 1.54
N ASN A 152 -20.65 -8.41 1.47
CA ASN A 152 -21.65 -9.13 2.23
C ASN A 152 -21.37 -9.13 3.73
N ARG A 153 -20.11 -9.12 4.12
CA ARG A 153 -19.68 -9.06 5.53
C ARG A 153 -19.84 -7.64 6.10
N PHE A 154 -19.49 -6.61 5.34
CA PHE A 154 -19.55 -5.21 5.77
C PHE A 154 -20.74 -4.50 5.13
N LYS A 155 -21.91 -4.63 5.73
CA LYS A 155 -23.12 -3.97 5.23
C LYS A 155 -23.11 -2.46 5.47
N TYR A 156 -22.39 -2.02 6.48
CA TYR A 156 -22.22 -0.62 6.86
C TYR A 156 -20.76 -0.35 7.15
N ILE A 157 -20.24 0.73 6.59
CA ILE A 157 -18.89 1.22 6.83
C ILE A 157 -18.99 2.66 7.30
N MET A 158 -18.37 2.96 8.44
CA MET A 158 -18.24 4.32 8.95
C MET A 158 -16.77 4.69 9.01
N VAL A 159 -16.41 5.80 8.39
CA VAL A 159 -15.03 6.30 8.32
C VAL A 159 -14.97 7.57 9.15
N ASP A 160 -14.10 7.56 10.17
CA ASP A 160 -13.75 8.74 10.93
C ASP A 160 -12.67 9.53 10.17
N GLU A 161 -12.66 10.87 10.32
CA GLU A 161 -11.70 11.76 9.64
C GLU A 161 -11.67 11.55 8.11
N TYR A 162 -12.84 11.33 7.50
CA TYR A 162 -12.96 11.01 6.07
C TYR A 162 -12.26 12.04 5.15
N GLN A 163 -12.19 13.30 5.56
CA GLN A 163 -11.51 14.37 4.83
C GLN A 163 -9.99 14.14 4.68
N ASP A 164 -9.38 13.30 5.53
CA ASP A 164 -7.93 13.01 5.52
C ASP A 164 -7.60 11.76 4.68
N THR A 165 -8.60 11.14 4.03
CA THR A 165 -8.38 9.94 3.21
C THR A 165 -7.63 10.26 1.92
N ASN A 166 -6.62 9.44 1.59
CA ASN A 166 -5.96 9.48 0.29
C ASN A 166 -6.76 8.74 -0.81
N ALA A 167 -6.30 8.85 -2.07
CA ALA A 167 -7.00 8.25 -3.21
C ALA A 167 -7.12 6.71 -3.10
N ALA A 168 -6.11 6.03 -2.54
CA ALA A 168 -6.14 4.59 -2.36
C ALA A 168 -7.16 4.19 -1.29
N GLN A 169 -7.18 4.90 -0.16
CA GLN A 169 -8.16 4.68 0.92
C GLN A 169 -9.59 4.97 0.48
N TYR A 170 -9.78 6.04 -0.31
CA TYR A 170 -11.09 6.38 -0.89
C TYR A 170 -11.66 5.24 -1.76
N LYS A 171 -10.80 4.51 -2.46
CA LYS A 171 -11.22 3.40 -3.32
C LYS A 171 -11.69 2.17 -2.56
N LEU A 172 -11.40 2.05 -1.25
CA LEU A 172 -11.80 0.93 -0.41
C LEU A 172 -13.22 1.06 0.14
N VAL A 173 -13.75 2.26 0.21
CA VAL A 173 -15.06 2.62 0.75
C VAL A 173 -15.94 3.19 -0.34
#